data_8f5d775d87b32899abccd3d53e691a58
#
_entry.id   8f5d775d87b32899abccd3d53e691a58
#
_cell.length_a   1.000
_cell.length_b   1.000
_cell.length_c   1.000
_cell.angle_alpha   90.00
_cell.angle_beta   90.00
_cell.angle_gamma   90.00
#
_symmetry.space_group_name_H-M   'P 1'
#
loop_
_entity.id
_entity.type
_entity.pdbx_description
1 polymer ?
#
loop_
_entity_poly.entity_id
_entity_poly.type
_entity_poly.pdbx_seq_one_letter_code
_entity_poly.pdbx_strand_id
1 'polypeptide(L)'
;LVLGIVLVFSIVPASNKTAALVDKVASVIDLNIDDPNSEEQDYTIDDLVAYTKTYDSAVNINLKKDAGDDSNHYAQLAGFTISFNSKADDYKKVSESIQTNDIYVDDIVKETLGSYTATTLDLVKVRSEIVKKIQAKYNTKAVVEISLKDPLIA
;
A
#
# COMPACT_ATOMS: atom_id res chain seq x y z
N LEU A 1 33.10 -33.56 -1.57
CA LEU A 1 32.83 -33.18 -2.96
C LEU A 1 31.32 -33.08 -3.23
N VAL A 2 30.54 -34.06 -2.78
CA VAL A 2 29.10 -34.08 -2.91
C VAL A 2 28.44 -32.94 -2.10
N LEU A 3 28.97 -32.64 -0.93
CA LEU A 3 28.47 -31.55 -0.08
C LEU A 3 28.66 -30.18 -0.72
N GLY A 4 29.77 -29.95 -1.40
CA GLY A 4 30.00 -28.68 -2.12
C GLY A 4 29.06 -28.47 -3.29
N ILE A 5 28.70 -29.52 -4.00
CA ILE A 5 27.75 -29.48 -5.13
C ILE A 5 26.33 -29.15 -4.62
N VAL A 6 25.90 -29.74 -3.51
CA VAL A 6 24.61 -29.49 -2.90
C VAL A 6 24.51 -28.03 -2.45
N LEU A 7 25.55 -27.46 -1.87
CA LEU A 7 25.58 -26.05 -1.47
C LEU A 7 25.46 -25.10 -2.66
N VAL A 8 26.12 -25.41 -3.78
CA VAL A 8 26.03 -24.60 -5.02
C VAL A 8 24.59 -24.63 -5.56
N PHE A 9 23.95 -25.78 -5.59
CA PHE A 9 22.57 -25.89 -6.05
C PHE A 9 21.56 -25.20 -5.11
N SER A 10 21.85 -25.10 -3.83
CA SER A 10 21.00 -24.40 -2.86
C SER A 10 21.11 -22.88 -2.99
N ILE A 11 22.29 -22.35 -3.30
CA ILE A 11 22.56 -20.92 -3.36
C ILE A 11 22.07 -20.31 -4.68
N VAL A 12 22.27 -20.96 -5.82
CA VAL A 12 21.94 -20.42 -7.15
C VAL A 12 20.43 -20.20 -7.33
N PRO A 13 19.50 -21.12 -7.01
CA PRO A 13 18.07 -20.87 -7.11
C PRO A 13 17.60 -19.76 -6.18
N ALA A 14 18.13 -19.66 -4.98
CA ALA A 14 17.78 -18.61 -4.03
C ALA A 14 18.22 -17.23 -4.53
N SER A 15 19.42 -17.12 -5.11
CA SER A 15 19.91 -15.87 -5.70
C SER A 15 19.09 -15.43 -6.90
N ASN A 16 18.67 -16.33 -7.76
CA ASN A 16 17.85 -16.03 -8.93
C ASN A 16 16.43 -15.57 -8.52
N LYS A 17 15.81 -16.19 -7.53
CA LYS A 17 14.54 -15.75 -6.98
C LYS A 17 14.63 -14.36 -6.36
N THR A 18 15.67 -14.08 -5.61
CA THR A 18 15.90 -12.79 -4.97
C THR A 18 16.10 -11.68 -6.01
N ALA A 19 16.89 -11.93 -7.05
CA ALA A 19 17.12 -10.97 -8.13
C ALA A 19 15.84 -10.67 -8.91
N ALA A 20 15.05 -11.68 -9.27
CA ALA A 20 13.77 -11.51 -9.97
C ALA A 20 12.74 -10.75 -9.13
N LEU A 21 12.72 -10.98 -7.82
CA LEU A 21 11.85 -10.25 -6.88
C LEU A 21 12.27 -8.79 -6.72
N VAL A 22 13.54 -8.48 -6.70
CA VAL A 22 14.06 -7.12 -6.57
C VAL A 22 13.66 -6.28 -7.78
N ASP A 23 13.77 -6.80 -9.01
CA ASP A 23 13.37 -6.09 -10.22
C ASP A 23 11.85 -5.83 -10.30
N LYS A 24 11.03 -6.78 -9.84
CA LYS A 24 9.57 -6.65 -9.83
C LYS A 24 9.04 -5.75 -8.72
N VAL A 25 9.75 -5.66 -7.61
CA VAL A 25 9.31 -5.01 -6.38
C VAL A 25 9.99 -3.65 -6.19
N ALA A 26 10.85 -3.21 -7.10
CA ALA A 26 11.53 -1.91 -7.00
C ALA A 26 10.55 -0.74 -6.77
N SER A 27 9.34 -0.81 -7.34
CA SER A 27 8.28 0.18 -7.10
C SER A 27 7.52 -0.02 -5.79
N VAL A 28 7.55 -1.22 -5.19
CA VAL A 28 6.85 -1.56 -3.94
C VAL A 28 7.80 -1.48 -2.74
N ILE A 29 9.09 -1.73 -2.95
CA ILE A 29 10.14 -1.68 -1.91
C ILE A 29 10.26 -0.29 -1.29
N ASP A 30 10.06 0.78 -2.05
CA ASP A 30 10.03 2.15 -1.52
C ASP A 30 8.99 2.34 -0.41
N LEU A 31 7.95 1.50 -0.37
CA LEU A 31 6.95 1.48 0.69
C LEU A 31 7.41 0.73 1.96
N ASN A 32 8.37 -0.18 1.83
CA ASN A 32 8.78 -1.10 2.90
C ASN A 32 10.21 -0.89 3.40
N ILE A 33 11.01 -0.02 2.78
CA ILE A 33 12.41 0.22 3.15
C ILE A 33 12.54 0.71 4.60
N ASP A 34 11.57 1.45 5.10
CA ASP A 34 11.58 2.01 6.46
C ASP A 34 11.00 1.05 7.51
N ASP A 35 10.54 -0.14 7.13
CA ASP A 35 10.01 -1.13 8.06
C ASP A 35 10.99 -2.30 8.24
N PRO A 36 11.76 -2.32 9.36
CA PRO A 36 12.69 -3.42 9.63
C PRO A 36 12.02 -4.77 9.88
N ASN A 37 10.69 -4.78 10.03
CA ASN A 37 9.88 -5.98 10.22
C ASN A 37 9.14 -6.40 8.94
N SER A 38 9.47 -5.83 7.78
CA SER A 38 8.88 -6.29 6.51
C SER A 38 9.28 -7.74 6.28
N GLU A 39 8.34 -8.65 6.49
CA GLU A 39 8.50 -10.05 6.14
C GLU A 39 8.67 -10.18 4.62
N GLU A 40 9.49 -11.13 4.18
CA GLU A 40 9.61 -11.44 2.76
C GLU A 40 8.22 -11.64 2.16
N GLN A 41 7.94 -10.89 1.10
CA GLN A 41 6.66 -10.99 0.43
C GLN A 41 6.60 -12.28 -0.39
N ASP A 42 5.77 -13.21 0.05
CA ASP A 42 5.57 -14.49 -0.64
C ASP A 42 4.44 -14.40 -1.69
N TYR A 43 4.45 -13.31 -2.47
CA TYR A 43 3.51 -13.13 -3.57
C TYR A 43 4.17 -12.38 -4.74
N THR A 44 3.63 -12.60 -5.94
CA THR A 44 4.01 -11.91 -7.16
C THR A 44 2.91 -10.95 -7.60
N ILE A 45 3.17 -10.12 -8.59
CA ILE A 45 2.15 -9.22 -9.14
C ILE A 45 0.93 -9.96 -9.70
N ASP A 46 1.12 -11.19 -10.17
CA ASP A 46 0.04 -12.03 -10.69
C ASP A 46 -0.90 -12.54 -9.58
N ASP A 47 -0.45 -12.50 -8.34
CA ASP A 47 -1.25 -12.89 -7.16
C ASP A 47 -2.09 -11.73 -6.63
N LEU A 48 -1.94 -10.54 -7.18
CA LEU A 48 -2.66 -9.36 -6.72
C LEU A 48 -4.05 -9.29 -7.33
N VAL A 49 -5.04 -9.02 -6.48
CA VAL A 49 -6.42 -8.76 -6.87
C VAL A 49 -6.79 -7.35 -6.43
N ALA A 50 -7.33 -6.57 -7.34
CA ALA A 50 -7.65 -5.17 -7.09
C ALA A 50 -9.13 -4.96 -6.81
N TYR A 51 -9.42 -4.08 -5.86
CA TYR A 51 -10.73 -3.49 -5.62
C TYR A 51 -10.63 -1.98 -5.80
N THR A 52 -11.44 -1.41 -6.69
CA THR A 52 -11.44 0.03 -6.96
C THR A 52 -12.74 0.66 -6.49
N LYS A 53 -12.60 1.71 -5.67
CA LYS A 53 -13.69 2.64 -5.36
C LYS A 53 -13.50 3.91 -6.17
N THR A 54 -14.52 4.29 -6.91
CA THR A 54 -14.58 5.58 -7.61
C THR A 54 -15.68 6.41 -6.99
N TYR A 55 -15.38 7.67 -6.63
CA TYR A 55 -16.39 8.61 -6.17
C TYR A 55 -17.23 9.13 -7.35
N ASP A 56 -18.48 9.45 -7.12
CA ASP A 56 -19.36 10.04 -8.14
C ASP A 56 -18.83 11.39 -8.63
N SER A 57 -18.21 12.13 -7.74
CA SER A 57 -17.43 13.33 -8.04
C SER A 57 -16.18 13.36 -7.17
N ALA A 58 -15.11 13.96 -7.66
CA ALA A 58 -13.89 14.09 -6.88
C ALA A 58 -14.15 14.79 -5.54
N VAL A 59 -13.59 14.24 -4.46
CA VAL A 59 -13.75 14.79 -3.11
C VAL A 59 -12.56 15.64 -2.72
N ASN A 60 -12.82 16.71 -1.99
CA ASN A 60 -11.79 17.58 -1.42
C ASN A 60 -11.58 17.23 0.05
N ILE A 61 -10.34 16.99 0.41
CA ILE A 61 -9.90 16.64 1.77
C ILE A 61 -9.06 17.79 2.30
N ASN A 62 -9.54 18.48 3.32
CA ASN A 62 -8.80 19.58 3.91
C ASN A 62 -7.50 19.09 4.54
N LEU A 63 -6.40 19.72 4.19
CA LEU A 63 -5.09 19.47 4.76
C LEU A 63 -4.89 20.31 6.02
N LYS A 64 -3.97 19.89 6.89
CA LYS A 64 -3.49 20.74 7.97
C LYS A 64 -2.82 21.97 7.40
N LYS A 65 -2.93 23.07 8.12
CA LYS A 65 -2.18 24.30 7.76
C LYS A 65 -0.71 24.14 8.09
N ASP A 66 0.13 24.62 7.19
CA ASP A 66 1.54 24.81 7.50
C ASP A 66 1.73 25.93 8.52
N ALA A 67 2.82 25.85 9.29
CA ALA A 67 3.15 26.90 10.25
C ALA A 67 3.39 28.23 9.53
N GLY A 68 2.63 29.27 9.91
CA GLY A 68 2.72 30.58 9.32
C GLY A 68 1.97 30.78 8.01
N ASP A 69 1.23 29.76 7.56
CA ASP A 69 0.34 29.86 6.39
C ASP A 69 -1.11 29.86 6.84
N ASP A 70 -1.83 30.94 6.59
CA ASP A 70 -3.24 31.06 6.89
C ASP A 70 -4.15 30.56 5.77
N SER A 71 -3.57 30.16 4.64
CA SER A 71 -4.31 29.62 3.48
C SER A 71 -4.89 28.24 3.78
N ASN A 72 -6.01 27.94 3.14
CA ASN A 72 -6.59 26.59 3.19
C ASN A 72 -6.08 25.79 1.98
N HIS A 73 -5.51 24.66 2.26
CA HIS A 73 -5.09 23.70 1.26
C HIS A 73 -5.92 22.44 1.34
N TYR A 74 -6.08 21.76 0.23
CA TYR A 74 -6.81 20.51 0.16
C TYR A 74 -6.18 19.53 -0.83
N ALA A 75 -6.39 18.26 -0.57
CA ALA A 75 -6.14 17.19 -1.52
C ALA A 75 -7.45 16.82 -2.20
N GLN A 76 -7.45 16.75 -3.52
CA GLN A 76 -8.58 16.26 -4.30
C GLN A 76 -8.32 14.82 -4.70
N LEU A 77 -9.33 13.97 -4.63
CA LEU A 77 -9.22 12.54 -4.91
C LEU A 77 -10.45 12.06 -5.65
N ALA A 78 -10.26 11.29 -6.73
CA ALA A 78 -11.34 10.69 -7.51
C ALA A 78 -11.74 9.29 -7.03
N GLY A 79 -10.91 8.66 -6.22
CA GLY A 79 -11.13 7.33 -5.67
C GLY A 79 -9.83 6.67 -5.24
N PHE A 80 -9.89 5.37 -4.98
CA PHE A 80 -8.71 4.59 -4.64
C PHE A 80 -8.86 3.15 -5.12
N THR A 81 -7.74 2.48 -5.25
CA THR A 81 -7.67 1.04 -5.56
C THR A 81 -6.86 0.33 -4.48
N ILE A 82 -7.42 -0.71 -3.90
CA ILE A 82 -6.75 -1.58 -2.94
C ILE A 82 -6.29 -2.82 -3.68
N SER A 83 -5.03 -3.20 -3.48
CA SER A 83 -4.49 -4.46 -3.97
C SER A 83 -4.38 -5.47 -2.83
N PHE A 84 -4.92 -6.65 -3.06
CA PHE A 84 -4.91 -7.76 -2.12
C PHE A 84 -3.98 -8.86 -2.61
N ASN A 85 -3.26 -9.48 -1.68
CA ASN A 85 -2.58 -10.74 -1.93
C ASN A 85 -3.59 -11.90 -1.87
N SER A 86 -3.91 -12.49 -3.00
CA SER A 86 -4.88 -13.60 -3.09
C SER A 86 -4.40 -14.89 -2.43
N LYS A 87 -3.10 -15.01 -2.14
CA LYS A 87 -2.53 -16.15 -1.41
C LYS A 87 -2.65 -16.05 0.10
N ALA A 88 -2.99 -14.86 0.63
CA ALA A 88 -3.18 -14.71 2.07
C ALA A 88 -4.37 -15.55 2.56
N ASP A 89 -4.20 -16.21 3.70
CA ASP A 89 -5.21 -17.13 4.25
C ASP A 89 -6.56 -16.44 4.50
N ASP A 90 -6.53 -15.17 4.86
CA ASP A 90 -7.70 -14.37 5.17
C ASP A 90 -8.19 -13.48 4.01
N TYR A 91 -7.58 -13.61 2.82
CA TYR A 91 -7.88 -12.79 1.65
C TYR A 91 -9.37 -12.68 1.35
N LYS A 92 -10.05 -13.82 1.24
CA LYS A 92 -11.49 -13.84 0.89
C LYS A 92 -12.33 -13.08 1.90
N LYS A 93 -12.11 -13.36 3.18
CA LYS A 93 -12.83 -12.71 4.28
C LYS A 93 -12.61 -11.20 4.29
N VAL A 94 -11.38 -10.77 4.15
CA VAL A 94 -11.02 -9.35 4.22
C VAL A 94 -11.50 -8.60 2.97
N SER A 95 -11.30 -9.17 1.79
CA SER A 95 -11.73 -8.55 0.54
C SER A 95 -13.26 -8.40 0.48
N GLU A 96 -14.01 -9.42 0.89
CA GLU A 96 -15.47 -9.35 0.96
C GLU A 96 -15.95 -8.31 2.00
N SER A 97 -15.30 -8.28 3.16
CA SER A 97 -15.62 -7.29 4.21
C SER A 97 -15.41 -5.86 3.73
N ILE A 98 -14.30 -5.59 3.04
CA ILE A 98 -14.00 -4.27 2.50
C ILE A 98 -14.95 -3.92 1.35
N GLN A 99 -15.22 -4.85 0.44
CA GLN A 99 -16.15 -4.60 -0.69
C GLN A 99 -17.58 -4.36 -0.23
N THR A 100 -18.01 -5.04 0.83
CA THR A 100 -19.35 -4.86 1.39
C THR A 100 -19.48 -3.54 2.13
N ASN A 101 -18.43 -3.10 2.82
CA ASN A 101 -18.44 -1.89 3.62
C ASN A 101 -17.08 -1.20 3.59
N ASP A 102 -16.85 -0.42 2.56
CA ASP A 102 -15.59 0.29 2.33
C ASP A 102 -15.47 1.61 3.10
N ILE A 103 -16.49 1.98 3.87
CA ILE A 103 -16.50 3.26 4.59
C ILE A 103 -15.33 3.40 5.57
N TYR A 104 -14.91 2.31 6.19
CA TYR A 104 -13.76 2.32 7.11
C TYR A 104 -12.46 2.61 6.38
N VAL A 105 -12.29 2.06 5.19
CA VAL A 105 -11.13 2.36 4.34
C VAL A 105 -11.19 3.80 3.85
N ASP A 106 -12.35 4.25 3.41
CA ASP A 106 -12.56 5.63 2.98
C ASP A 106 -12.19 6.64 4.09
N ASP A 107 -12.63 6.38 5.30
CA ASP A 107 -12.28 7.19 6.47
C ASP A 107 -10.76 7.20 6.72
N ILE A 108 -10.10 6.05 6.66
CA ILE A 108 -8.65 5.95 6.82
C ILE A 108 -7.91 6.77 5.76
N VAL A 109 -8.35 6.68 4.51
CA VAL A 109 -7.76 7.45 3.40
C VAL A 109 -7.89 8.95 3.66
N LYS A 110 -9.08 9.42 3.99
CA LYS A 110 -9.35 10.84 4.24
C LYS A 110 -8.63 11.37 5.47
N GLU A 111 -8.66 10.63 6.58
CA GLU A 111 -7.96 11.02 7.80
C GLU A 111 -6.45 11.07 7.62
N THR A 112 -5.89 10.11 6.91
CA THR A 112 -4.44 10.08 6.67
C THR A 112 -4.00 11.24 5.79
N LEU A 113 -4.69 11.50 4.69
CA LEU A 113 -4.42 12.67 3.85
C LEU A 113 -4.57 13.97 4.64
N GLY A 114 -5.66 14.13 5.40
CA GLY A 114 -5.94 15.32 6.20
C GLY A 114 -4.97 15.55 7.34
N SER A 115 -4.15 14.57 7.71
CA SER A 115 -3.13 14.71 8.75
C SER A 115 -1.85 15.41 8.28
N TYR A 116 -1.67 15.55 6.98
CA TYR A 116 -0.52 16.21 6.37
C TYR A 116 -0.82 17.67 6.02
N THR A 117 0.23 18.48 5.91
CA THR A 117 0.16 19.82 5.33
C THR A 117 0.48 19.76 3.85
N ALA A 118 0.23 20.83 3.09
CA ALA A 118 0.56 20.89 1.66
C ALA A 118 2.06 20.70 1.39
N THR A 119 2.91 21.16 2.29
CA THR A 119 4.37 21.05 2.16
C THR A 119 4.93 19.71 2.62
N THR A 120 4.26 19.02 3.54
CA THR A 120 4.71 17.73 4.10
C THR A 120 4.09 16.53 3.41
N LEU A 121 3.08 16.73 2.56
CA LEU A 121 2.39 15.65 1.89
C LEU A 121 3.31 14.92 0.91
N ASP A 122 3.55 13.67 1.20
CA ASP A 122 4.30 12.74 0.36
C ASP A 122 3.40 11.54 0.07
N LEU A 123 2.97 11.40 -1.19
CA LEU A 123 2.02 10.37 -1.58
C LEU A 123 2.55 8.95 -1.35
N VAL A 124 3.86 8.73 -1.44
CA VAL A 124 4.47 7.42 -1.15
C VAL A 124 4.29 7.07 0.32
N LYS A 125 4.63 8.00 1.21
CA LYS A 125 4.47 7.83 2.66
C LYS A 125 3.00 7.68 3.06
N VAL A 126 2.13 8.49 2.49
CA VAL A 126 0.68 8.44 2.74
C VAL A 126 0.12 7.08 2.38
N ARG A 127 0.45 6.54 1.21
CA ARG A 127 -0.01 5.20 0.78
C ARG A 127 0.46 4.11 1.73
N SER A 128 1.72 4.13 2.11
CA SER A 128 2.27 3.17 3.08
C SER A 128 1.56 3.25 4.44
N GLU A 129 1.31 4.46 4.92
CA GLU A 129 0.61 4.69 6.18
C GLU A 129 -0.85 4.19 6.12
N ILE A 130 -1.54 4.45 5.01
CA ILE A 130 -2.91 3.97 4.79
C ILE A 130 -2.94 2.44 4.82
N VAL A 131 -2.03 1.76 4.12
CA VAL A 131 -1.95 0.30 4.11
C VAL A 131 -1.76 -0.25 5.53
N LYS A 132 -0.83 0.32 6.29
CA LYS A 132 -0.59 -0.09 7.69
C LYS A 132 -1.83 0.09 8.56
N LYS A 133 -2.55 1.20 8.40
CA LYS A 133 -3.79 1.45 9.15
C LYS A 133 -4.91 0.48 8.76
N ILE A 134 -5.05 0.14 7.48
CA ILE A 134 -6.01 -0.87 7.01
C ILE A 134 -5.64 -2.24 7.57
N GLN A 135 -4.38 -2.61 7.48
CA GLN A 135 -3.89 -3.88 8.03
C GLN A 135 -4.17 -4.01 9.52
N ALA A 136 -3.94 -2.93 10.29
CA ALA A 136 -4.25 -2.91 11.71
C ALA A 136 -5.76 -2.98 11.99
N LYS A 137 -6.57 -2.24 11.24
CA LYS A 137 -8.03 -2.19 11.41
C LYS A 137 -8.69 -3.55 11.17
N TYR A 138 -8.25 -4.26 10.15
CA TYR A 138 -8.80 -5.56 9.76
C TYR A 138 -7.99 -6.74 10.31
N ASN A 139 -6.91 -6.47 11.02
CA ASN A 139 -5.97 -7.49 11.51
C ASN A 139 -5.57 -8.47 10.41
N THR A 140 -5.03 -7.95 9.32
CA THR A 140 -4.73 -8.69 8.10
C THR A 140 -3.40 -8.30 7.50
N LYS A 141 -2.78 -9.21 6.78
CA LYS A 141 -1.67 -8.94 5.85
C LYS A 141 -2.08 -9.07 4.38
N ALA A 142 -3.35 -9.35 4.12
CA ALA A 142 -3.86 -9.53 2.75
C ALA A 142 -3.88 -8.22 1.96
N VAL A 143 -4.03 -7.06 2.60
CA VAL A 143 -3.93 -5.75 1.95
C VAL A 143 -2.47 -5.38 1.82
N VAL A 144 -1.98 -5.21 0.60
CA VAL A 144 -0.56 -5.00 0.33
C VAL A 144 -0.23 -3.64 -0.27
N GLU A 145 -1.18 -3.04 -0.97
CA GLU A 145 -0.98 -1.75 -1.61
C GLU A 145 -2.29 -0.97 -1.71
N ILE A 146 -2.18 0.34 -1.72
CA ILE A 146 -3.27 1.24 -2.12
C ILE A 146 -2.75 2.24 -3.15
N SER A 147 -3.55 2.47 -4.20
CA SER A 147 -3.32 3.51 -5.19
C SER A 147 -4.40 4.58 -5.06
N LEU A 148 -3.99 5.84 -5.07
CA LEU A 148 -4.92 6.97 -5.04
C LEU A 148 -5.22 7.39 -6.47
N LYS A 149 -6.51 7.55 -6.78
CA LYS A 149 -6.96 7.87 -8.13
C LYS A 149 -7.00 9.38 -8.35
N ASP A 150 -6.25 9.85 -9.35
CA ASP A 150 -6.16 11.25 -9.75
C ASP A 150 -5.92 12.22 -8.57
N PRO A 151 -4.88 11.99 -7.74
CA PRO A 151 -4.61 12.87 -6.61
C PRO A 151 -4.12 14.23 -7.10
N LEU A 152 -4.73 15.29 -6.59
CA LEU A 152 -4.36 16.67 -6.87
C LEU A 152 -4.27 17.44 -5.55
N ILE A 153 -3.20 18.22 -5.38
CA ILE A 153 -3.00 19.08 -4.22
C ILE A 153 -3.17 20.53 -4.66
N ALA A 154 -4.04 21.26 -3.98
CA ALA A 154 -4.32 22.66 -4.26
C ALA A 154 -4.31 23.55 -3.00
#